data_0b29e08b1084022128845372481932cd
#
_entry.id   0b29e08b1084022128845372481932cd
#
_cell.length_a   1.000
_cell.length_b   1.000
_cell.length_c   1.000
_cell.angle_alpha   90.00
_cell.angle_beta   90.00
_cell.angle_gamma   90.00
#
_symmetry.space_group_name_H-M   'P 1'
#
loop_
_entity.id
_entity.type
_entity.pdbx_description
1 polymer ?
#
loop_
_entity_poly.entity_id
_entity_poly.type
_entity_poly.pdbx_seq_one_letter_code
_entity_poly.pdbx_strand_id
1 'polypeptide(L)'
;MAGGLGSRLKGRTEAMPKGFIEIGGKAIVEWSVQKLFAAGVEEIIIGTGHCSEWYERLAEKYQCIKLARNDRYAETGSMGTLACCAPLVHGDFLLLESDLIYDSIGLSVLVNSVETNVILASGPTKSGDEVYLQTDDNGYLVRHSKNSSTLTRIDGELVGITKLAKKTLDSMVAYCLDHQKDQPKMEYETAMSAVSSASPDAASKIHVEKIEHYAWREIDDESHLEMASSTVYPLIVENEKVRSVRREVLLNPGPATTTDSVKMAQVCADICPREKEFGQVMEWVASELSLMAGAPGRIETVLFGGSGTAADEVMISSCIPDGAKLLIVDNGAYGARFAKIASVYKLDFEVHSSSGYLPLDVAAVQKKLIDGAFTHFAIVYHETTTGLLNPVPELCRFCHAHGITTIVDAVSAFAAITIDMDRDCIDFMASTSNKNIQGMAGVAFVFCRKEALEKTRLYPMRNYYLNLWDQYEYFRKTKQTRFTPPVQALYALRQAIIETKIETIEGRYERYTACWKELVQAVKKLGLEMLVPEAHQSHLITAIVEPSTPSYSFDALHDLARKHQFTIYPGKLSDANTFRIANIGDIKPAEMKRFCGVLEKYLHSIR
;
A
#
# COMPACT_ATOMS: atom_id res chain seq x y z
N MET A 1 12.73 17.90 -8.39
CA MET A 1 13.51 19.16 -8.50
C MET A 1 12.54 20.34 -8.63
N ALA A 2 12.48 21.26 -7.63
CA ALA A 2 11.44 22.28 -7.54
C ALA A 2 11.97 23.67 -7.09
N GLY A 3 13.25 23.95 -7.37
CA GLY A 3 13.94 25.17 -6.94
C GLY A 3 13.88 26.38 -7.88
N GLY A 4 13.33 26.22 -9.10
CA GLY A 4 13.37 27.21 -10.15
C GLY A 4 12.46 28.43 -9.93
N LEU A 5 12.85 29.59 -10.50
CA LEU A 5 12.11 30.87 -10.39
C LEU A 5 10.85 30.96 -11.27
N GLY A 6 10.72 30.11 -12.29
CA GLY A 6 9.56 30.09 -13.20
C GLY A 6 9.31 31.40 -13.99
N SER A 7 10.34 32.17 -14.28
CA SER A 7 10.25 33.55 -14.78
C SER A 7 9.52 33.75 -16.11
N ARG A 8 9.36 32.70 -16.93
CA ARG A 8 8.69 32.76 -18.25
C ARG A 8 7.15 32.77 -18.15
N LEU A 9 6.59 32.25 -17.07
CA LEU A 9 5.13 32.18 -16.82
C LEU A 9 4.58 33.38 -16.04
N LYS A 10 5.26 34.54 -16.07
CA LYS A 10 4.90 35.85 -15.49
C LYS A 10 3.60 35.82 -14.67
N GLY A 11 3.24 36.68 -13.81
CA GLY A 11 1.96 36.75 -13.09
C GLY A 11 1.43 35.46 -12.39
N ARG A 12 1.62 34.27 -12.99
CA ARG A 12 1.19 32.98 -12.39
C ARG A 12 2.19 32.43 -11.37
N THR A 13 3.48 32.65 -11.60
CA THR A 13 4.57 32.07 -10.80
C THR A 13 5.25 33.06 -9.86
N GLU A 14 4.75 34.30 -9.77
CA GLU A 14 5.24 35.27 -8.79
C GLU A 14 4.96 34.87 -7.34
N ALA A 15 3.79 34.28 -7.07
CA ALA A 15 3.32 33.88 -5.76
C ALA A 15 3.11 32.36 -5.61
N MET A 16 3.39 31.57 -6.66
CA MET A 16 3.15 30.13 -6.69
C MET A 16 4.20 29.43 -7.56
N PRO A 17 4.84 28.33 -7.10
CA PRO A 17 5.82 27.62 -7.91
C PRO A 17 5.14 26.90 -9.10
N LYS A 18 5.89 26.71 -10.22
CA LYS A 18 5.41 26.02 -11.44
C LYS A 18 4.69 24.69 -11.16
N GLY A 19 5.23 23.88 -10.25
CA GLY A 19 4.66 22.57 -9.90
C GLY A 19 3.24 22.61 -9.34
N PHE A 20 2.74 23.79 -8.93
CA PHE A 20 1.36 23.96 -8.44
C PHE A 20 0.39 24.51 -9.50
N ILE A 21 0.84 24.70 -10.74
CA ILE A 21 -0.07 24.95 -11.85
C ILE A 21 -1.00 23.74 -12.00
N GLU A 22 -2.30 24.02 -12.15
CA GLU A 22 -3.31 22.97 -12.23
C GLU A 22 -3.59 22.56 -13.67
N ILE A 23 -3.59 21.23 -13.90
CA ILE A 23 -4.06 20.60 -15.14
C ILE A 23 -5.01 19.47 -14.77
N GLY A 24 -6.18 19.42 -15.38
CA GLY A 24 -7.20 18.44 -15.06
C GLY A 24 -7.73 18.54 -13.62
N GLY A 25 -7.71 19.74 -13.03
CA GLY A 25 -8.23 20.02 -11.68
C GLY A 25 -7.29 19.62 -10.53
N LYS A 26 -5.99 19.41 -10.81
CA LYS A 26 -4.99 19.05 -9.83
C LYS A 26 -3.63 19.65 -10.16
N ALA A 27 -2.84 20.01 -9.13
CA ALA A 27 -1.50 20.53 -9.30
C ALA A 27 -0.56 19.50 -9.97
N ILE A 28 0.33 19.93 -10.86
CA ILE A 28 1.28 19.06 -11.58
C ILE A 28 2.12 18.22 -10.62
N VAL A 29 2.66 18.85 -9.57
CA VAL A 29 3.45 18.15 -8.55
C VAL A 29 2.64 17.08 -7.83
N GLU A 30 1.35 17.31 -7.61
CA GLU A 30 0.48 16.33 -6.95
C GLU A 30 0.15 15.14 -7.87
N TRP A 31 0.04 15.36 -9.19
CA TRP A 31 0.01 14.28 -10.17
C TRP A 31 1.28 13.42 -10.09
N SER A 32 2.46 14.05 -10.05
CA SER A 32 3.74 13.34 -9.94
C SER A 32 3.84 12.55 -8.64
N VAL A 33 3.48 13.14 -7.50
CA VAL A 33 3.46 12.45 -6.20
C VAL A 33 2.60 11.18 -6.26
N GLN A 34 1.38 11.27 -6.81
CA GLN A 34 0.48 10.12 -6.90
C GLN A 34 1.00 9.04 -7.85
N LYS A 35 1.60 9.43 -8.99
CA LYS A 35 2.21 8.48 -9.94
C LYS A 35 3.44 7.78 -9.36
N LEU A 36 4.27 8.49 -8.60
CA LEU A 36 5.41 7.91 -7.91
C LEU A 36 4.98 6.87 -6.87
N PHE A 37 3.95 7.16 -6.07
CA PHE A 37 3.40 6.17 -5.14
C PHE A 37 2.81 4.96 -5.86
N ALA A 38 2.08 5.17 -6.95
CA ALA A 38 1.57 4.09 -7.77
C ALA A 38 2.68 3.24 -8.41
N ALA A 39 3.87 3.81 -8.63
CA ALA A 39 5.07 3.11 -9.08
C ALA A 39 5.88 2.45 -7.96
N GLY A 40 5.41 2.50 -6.70
CA GLY A 40 6.04 1.85 -5.56
C GLY A 40 7.17 2.65 -4.88
N VAL A 41 7.22 3.97 -5.09
CA VAL A 41 8.14 4.86 -4.37
C VAL A 41 7.62 5.11 -2.95
N GLU A 42 8.47 4.91 -1.95
CA GLU A 42 8.10 4.98 -0.53
C GLU A 42 8.37 6.34 0.10
N GLU A 43 9.37 7.05 -0.40
CA GLU A 43 9.81 8.36 0.12
C GLU A 43 10.07 9.31 -1.04
N ILE A 44 9.66 10.57 -0.89
CA ILE A 44 9.90 11.62 -1.88
C ILE A 44 10.69 12.74 -1.21
N ILE A 45 11.80 13.14 -1.83
CA ILE A 45 12.61 14.29 -1.41
C ILE A 45 12.37 15.40 -2.42
N ILE A 46 11.84 16.53 -1.99
CA ILE A 46 11.63 17.70 -2.85
C ILE A 46 12.70 18.74 -2.57
N GLY A 47 13.56 18.98 -3.56
CA GLY A 47 14.50 20.08 -3.54
C GLY A 47 13.77 21.39 -3.83
N THR A 48 13.66 22.28 -2.85
CA THR A 48 12.89 23.52 -2.92
C THR A 48 13.79 24.76 -3.02
N GLY A 49 13.21 25.89 -3.44
CA GLY A 49 13.87 27.19 -3.51
C GLY A 49 12.81 28.29 -3.45
N HIS A 50 12.40 28.81 -4.59
CA HIS A 50 11.35 29.83 -4.69
C HIS A 50 9.99 29.32 -4.18
N CYS A 51 9.27 30.12 -3.37
CA CYS A 51 7.95 29.79 -2.81
C CYS A 51 7.89 28.43 -2.10
N SER A 52 8.90 28.10 -1.25
CA SER A 52 9.00 26.80 -0.56
C SER A 52 7.80 26.47 0.32
N GLU A 53 7.07 27.47 0.82
CA GLU A 53 5.87 27.32 1.68
C GLU A 53 4.74 26.50 1.03
N TRP A 54 4.68 26.45 -0.29
CA TRP A 54 3.74 25.60 -1.01
C TRP A 54 4.08 24.11 -0.87
N TYR A 55 5.37 23.80 -0.92
CA TYR A 55 5.84 22.42 -0.73
C TYR A 55 5.79 21.98 0.73
N GLU A 56 5.89 22.91 1.68
CA GLU A 56 5.69 22.65 3.11
C GLU A 56 4.26 22.16 3.38
N ARG A 57 3.25 22.83 2.82
CA ARG A 57 1.84 22.39 2.87
C ARG A 57 1.62 21.05 2.19
N LEU A 58 2.32 20.77 1.09
CA LEU A 58 2.26 19.46 0.43
C LEU A 58 2.86 18.36 1.31
N ALA A 59 3.95 18.65 2.01
CA ALA A 59 4.57 17.71 2.94
C ALA A 59 3.71 17.46 4.20
N GLU A 60 2.94 18.44 4.66
CA GLU A 60 1.92 18.24 5.70
C GLU A 60 0.82 17.26 5.26
N LYS A 61 0.43 17.31 3.99
CA LYS A 61 -0.57 16.41 3.41
C LYS A 61 -0.04 14.99 3.17
N TYR A 62 1.25 14.85 2.84
CA TYR A 62 1.91 13.57 2.51
C TYR A 62 3.15 13.39 3.37
N GLN A 63 3.04 12.71 4.51
CA GLN A 63 4.10 12.55 5.53
C GLN A 63 5.38 11.87 5.01
N CYS A 64 5.32 11.18 3.88
CA CYS A 64 6.46 10.57 3.20
C CYS A 64 7.28 11.56 2.37
N ILE A 65 6.89 12.85 2.31
CA ILE A 65 7.63 13.91 1.64
C ILE A 65 8.59 14.57 2.61
N LYS A 66 9.86 14.60 2.25
CA LYS A 66 10.92 15.37 2.91
C LYS A 66 11.32 16.55 2.04
N LEU A 67 11.68 17.66 2.67
CA LEU A 67 12.10 18.87 1.96
C LEU A 67 13.60 19.12 2.14
N ALA A 68 14.27 19.47 1.02
CA ALA A 68 15.65 19.91 1.00
C ALA A 68 15.70 21.31 0.41
N ARG A 69 15.90 22.32 1.26
CA ARG A 69 15.89 23.73 0.83
C ARG A 69 17.25 24.15 0.27
N ASN A 70 17.24 24.77 -0.89
CA ASN A 70 18.37 25.48 -1.46
C ASN A 70 18.19 26.99 -1.26
N ASP A 71 18.81 27.55 -0.24
CA ASP A 71 18.72 28.99 0.04
C ASP A 71 19.42 29.86 -1.01
N ARG A 72 20.28 29.25 -1.82
CA ARG A 72 21.02 29.92 -2.91
C ARG A 72 20.42 29.64 -4.29
N TYR A 73 19.14 29.27 -4.36
CA TYR A 73 18.46 28.87 -5.63
C TYR A 73 18.58 29.92 -6.75
N ALA A 74 18.66 31.21 -6.40
CA ALA A 74 18.82 32.29 -7.40
C ALA A 74 20.23 32.38 -7.99
N GLU A 75 21.22 31.83 -7.29
CA GLU A 75 22.63 31.88 -7.66
C GLU A 75 23.16 30.58 -8.25
N THR A 76 22.46 29.47 -7.98
CA THR A 76 22.86 28.13 -8.41
C THR A 76 21.89 27.59 -9.46
N GLY A 77 22.34 26.63 -10.30
CA GLY A 77 21.49 25.89 -11.22
C GLY A 77 20.78 24.71 -10.54
N SER A 78 20.12 23.87 -11.33
CA SER A 78 19.41 22.67 -10.87
C SER A 78 20.31 21.69 -10.11
N MET A 79 21.60 21.59 -10.49
CA MET A 79 22.57 20.77 -9.78
C MET A 79 22.81 21.24 -8.34
N GLY A 80 22.76 22.54 -8.07
CA GLY A 80 22.88 23.10 -6.71
C GLY A 80 21.71 22.67 -5.81
N THR A 81 20.48 22.63 -6.36
CA THR A 81 19.31 22.13 -5.64
C THR A 81 19.39 20.61 -5.42
N LEU A 82 19.85 19.85 -6.42
CA LEU A 82 20.07 18.42 -6.28
C LEU A 82 21.13 18.08 -5.21
N ALA A 83 22.20 18.89 -5.12
CA ALA A 83 23.21 18.72 -4.08
C ALA A 83 22.64 18.92 -2.66
N CYS A 84 21.66 19.81 -2.46
CA CYS A 84 20.96 19.95 -1.19
C CYS A 84 20.12 18.70 -0.83
N CYS A 85 19.63 17.97 -1.82
CA CYS A 85 18.90 16.72 -1.61
C CYS A 85 19.81 15.53 -1.26
N ALA A 86 21.06 15.53 -1.74
CA ALA A 86 21.97 14.38 -1.65
C ALA A 86 22.17 13.80 -0.24
N PRO A 87 22.22 14.58 0.86
CA PRO A 87 22.31 14.03 2.22
C PRO A 87 21.11 13.21 2.68
N LEU A 88 19.93 13.42 2.07
CA LEU A 88 18.69 12.71 2.38
C LEU A 88 18.49 11.46 1.52
N VAL A 89 19.25 11.30 0.45
CA VAL A 89 19.17 10.15 -0.47
C VAL A 89 20.05 9.02 0.06
N HIS A 90 19.45 7.87 0.38
CA HIS A 90 20.12 6.73 1.01
C HIS A 90 20.28 5.50 0.10
N GLY A 91 19.69 5.51 -1.08
CA GLY A 91 19.73 4.41 -2.05
C GLY A 91 19.57 4.90 -3.48
N ASP A 92 19.29 3.97 -4.40
CA ASP A 92 18.93 4.31 -5.77
C ASP A 92 17.61 5.06 -5.81
N PHE A 93 17.46 6.01 -6.72
CA PHE A 93 16.31 6.92 -6.72
C PHE A 93 15.89 7.34 -8.13
N LEU A 94 14.70 7.90 -8.23
CA LEU A 94 14.19 8.58 -9.41
C LEU A 94 14.36 10.10 -9.24
N LEU A 95 15.04 10.74 -10.18
CA LEU A 95 15.14 12.19 -10.29
C LEU A 95 14.07 12.68 -11.27
N LEU A 96 13.24 13.64 -10.84
CA LEU A 96 12.18 14.25 -11.67
C LEU A 96 12.23 15.77 -11.56
N GLU A 97 11.91 16.43 -12.64
CA GLU A 97 11.56 17.85 -12.66
C GLU A 97 10.11 18.06 -12.16
N SER A 98 9.82 19.22 -11.57
CA SER A 98 8.55 19.46 -10.88
C SER A 98 7.43 20.01 -11.77
N ASP A 99 7.76 20.40 -12.99
CA ASP A 99 6.90 21.06 -13.98
C ASP A 99 6.57 20.18 -15.18
N LEU A 100 6.67 18.86 -14.98
CA LEU A 100 6.34 17.84 -15.98
C LEU A 100 4.92 17.30 -15.81
N ILE A 101 4.20 17.20 -16.94
CA ILE A 101 3.13 16.22 -17.06
C ILE A 101 3.60 15.06 -17.95
N TYR A 102 3.30 13.85 -17.57
CA TYR A 102 3.83 12.67 -18.23
C TYR A 102 2.96 11.44 -18.05
N ASP A 103 3.01 10.52 -19.01
CA ASP A 103 2.41 9.20 -18.92
C ASP A 103 3.17 8.31 -17.93
N SER A 104 2.46 7.61 -17.05
CA SER A 104 3.04 6.74 -16.01
C SER A 104 3.86 5.57 -16.55
N ILE A 105 3.76 5.21 -17.83
CA ILE A 105 4.55 4.15 -18.45
C ILE A 105 6.06 4.44 -18.36
N GLY A 106 6.47 5.71 -18.41
CA GLY A 106 7.87 6.10 -18.27
C GLY A 106 8.46 5.72 -16.93
N LEU A 107 7.71 5.89 -15.83
CA LEU A 107 8.14 5.43 -14.50
C LEU A 107 8.29 3.90 -14.46
N SER A 108 7.33 3.19 -15.05
CA SER A 108 7.37 1.72 -15.10
C SER A 108 8.60 1.21 -15.86
N VAL A 109 8.94 1.84 -16.99
CA VAL A 109 10.14 1.50 -17.78
C VAL A 109 11.41 1.69 -16.96
N LEU A 110 11.56 2.83 -16.27
CA LEU A 110 12.74 3.12 -15.45
C LEU A 110 12.85 2.20 -14.23
N VAL A 111 11.76 1.98 -13.51
CA VAL A 111 11.76 1.14 -12.30
C VAL A 111 12.13 -0.30 -12.65
N ASN A 112 11.62 -0.83 -13.78
CA ASN A 112 11.86 -2.22 -14.20
C ASN A 112 13.15 -2.38 -15.04
N SER A 113 13.88 -1.31 -15.36
CA SER A 113 15.15 -1.41 -16.10
C SER A 113 16.20 -2.16 -15.28
N VAL A 114 16.94 -3.05 -15.93
CA VAL A 114 18.09 -3.77 -15.36
C VAL A 114 19.29 -2.88 -15.15
N GLU A 115 19.34 -1.75 -15.87
CA GLU A 115 20.42 -0.76 -15.74
C GLU A 115 20.26 0.04 -14.44
N THR A 116 21.36 0.28 -13.75
CA THR A 116 21.38 1.01 -12.47
C THR A 116 21.12 2.50 -12.67
N ASN A 117 21.65 3.08 -13.75
CA ASN A 117 21.46 4.48 -14.10
C ASN A 117 20.81 4.56 -15.48
N VAL A 118 19.62 5.15 -15.56
CA VAL A 118 18.84 5.23 -16.81
C VAL A 118 18.17 6.59 -16.92
N ILE A 119 18.36 7.25 -18.05
CA ILE A 119 17.67 8.49 -18.41
C ILE A 119 16.54 8.17 -19.40
N LEU A 120 15.35 8.69 -19.14
CA LEU A 120 14.22 8.56 -20.05
C LEU A 120 14.33 9.58 -21.16
N ALA A 121 14.25 9.09 -22.40
CA ALA A 121 14.20 9.92 -23.59
C ALA A 121 12.90 9.70 -24.36
N SER A 122 12.53 10.69 -25.17
CA SER A 122 11.41 10.60 -26.11
C SER A 122 11.87 10.81 -27.55
N GLY A 123 10.97 10.59 -28.51
CA GLY A 123 11.05 11.17 -29.84
C GLY A 123 10.88 12.70 -29.80
N PRO A 124 11.06 13.41 -30.93
CA PRO A 124 11.06 14.86 -30.99
C PRO A 124 9.67 15.44 -30.65
N THR A 125 9.62 16.36 -29.67
CA THR A 125 8.38 17.03 -29.25
C THR A 125 8.12 18.34 -30.00
N LYS A 126 9.14 18.94 -30.60
CA LYS A 126 9.10 20.27 -31.25
C LYS A 126 8.62 21.36 -30.30
N SER A 127 9.08 21.32 -29.04
CA SER A 127 8.70 22.29 -28.01
C SER A 127 9.38 23.64 -28.17
N GLY A 128 10.58 23.65 -28.79
CA GLY A 128 11.41 24.84 -28.94
C GLY A 128 12.43 25.04 -27.81
N ASP A 129 12.43 24.16 -26.80
CA ASP A 129 13.38 24.16 -25.67
C ASP A 129 13.97 22.74 -25.40
N GLU A 130 14.07 21.95 -26.47
CA GLU A 130 14.51 20.56 -26.40
C GLU A 130 15.95 20.43 -25.89
N VAL A 131 16.18 19.45 -25.03
CA VAL A 131 17.50 18.97 -24.65
C VAL A 131 17.76 17.66 -25.38
N TYR A 132 18.58 17.71 -26.42
CA TYR A 132 18.92 16.54 -27.23
C TYR A 132 20.00 15.70 -26.57
N LEU A 133 19.88 14.37 -26.68
CA LEU A 133 20.80 13.38 -26.14
C LEU A 133 21.57 12.70 -27.27
N GLN A 134 22.87 12.47 -27.04
CA GLN A 134 23.74 11.65 -27.89
C GLN A 134 24.30 10.51 -27.06
N THR A 135 24.22 9.28 -27.59
CA THR A 135 24.73 8.06 -26.95
C THR A 135 25.96 7.51 -27.69
N ASP A 136 26.69 6.62 -27.02
CA ASP A 136 27.64 5.72 -27.66
C ASP A 136 26.93 4.54 -28.36
N ASP A 137 27.66 3.63 -28.98
CA ASP A 137 27.10 2.49 -29.70
C ASP A 137 26.43 1.43 -28.79
N ASN A 138 26.63 1.54 -27.48
CA ASN A 138 26.01 0.70 -26.45
C ASN A 138 24.80 1.38 -25.78
N GLY A 139 24.40 2.56 -26.23
CA GLY A 139 23.24 3.28 -25.70
C GLY A 139 23.55 4.12 -24.44
N TYR A 140 24.81 4.29 -24.05
CA TYR A 140 25.16 5.11 -22.91
C TYR A 140 25.35 6.59 -23.28
N LEU A 141 24.85 7.49 -22.41
CA LEU A 141 24.92 8.93 -22.57
C LEU A 141 26.38 9.41 -22.68
N VAL A 142 26.68 10.07 -23.79
CA VAL A 142 28.00 10.73 -24.06
C VAL A 142 27.89 12.24 -23.91
N ARG A 143 26.78 12.83 -24.41
CA ARG A 143 26.62 14.28 -24.47
C ARG A 143 25.13 14.67 -24.54
N HIS A 144 24.84 15.85 -24.03
CA HIS A 144 23.55 16.51 -24.24
C HIS A 144 23.78 17.92 -24.79
N SER A 145 22.79 18.50 -25.45
CA SER A 145 22.84 19.88 -25.93
C SER A 145 21.47 20.41 -26.29
N LYS A 146 21.21 21.70 -25.99
CA LYS A 146 20.04 22.43 -26.52
C LYS A 146 20.22 22.83 -27.99
N ASN A 147 21.46 22.81 -28.51
CA ASN A 147 21.76 23.06 -29.91
C ASN A 147 22.07 21.75 -30.63
N SER A 148 21.13 21.25 -31.43
CA SER A 148 21.26 20.02 -32.19
C SER A 148 22.49 19.98 -33.12
N SER A 149 22.92 21.14 -33.64
CA SER A 149 24.08 21.22 -34.54
C SER A 149 25.43 20.91 -33.86
N THR A 150 25.47 20.89 -32.52
CA THR A 150 26.70 20.54 -31.76
C THR A 150 26.86 19.05 -31.51
N LEU A 151 25.83 18.25 -31.84
CA LEU A 151 25.82 16.80 -31.70
C LEU A 151 26.09 16.13 -33.06
N THR A 152 26.75 14.98 -33.03
CA THR A 152 27.02 14.20 -34.26
C THR A 152 25.82 13.33 -34.64
N ARG A 153 24.97 12.97 -33.65
CA ARG A 153 23.68 12.31 -33.85
C ARG A 153 22.73 12.69 -32.71
N ILE A 154 21.45 12.54 -32.93
CA ILE A 154 20.40 12.75 -31.91
C ILE A 154 19.71 11.40 -31.67
N ASP A 155 19.88 10.86 -30.47
CA ASP A 155 19.32 9.56 -30.09
C ASP A 155 17.97 9.70 -29.36
N GLY A 156 17.69 10.87 -28.77
CA GLY A 156 16.42 11.19 -28.13
C GLY A 156 16.38 12.61 -27.60
N GLU A 157 15.24 12.99 -27.08
CA GLU A 157 14.98 14.23 -26.34
C GLU A 157 14.80 13.90 -24.85
N LEU A 158 15.47 14.63 -23.97
CA LEU A 158 15.41 14.46 -22.52
C LEU A 158 13.99 14.71 -22.00
N VAL A 159 13.46 13.80 -21.22
CA VAL A 159 12.14 13.94 -20.61
C VAL A 159 12.20 14.62 -19.23
N GLY A 160 13.35 14.64 -18.56
CA GLY A 160 13.47 15.14 -17.19
C GLY A 160 13.08 14.11 -16.12
N ILE A 161 13.08 12.81 -16.48
CA ILE A 161 12.88 11.68 -15.56
C ILE A 161 14.07 10.73 -15.70
N THR A 162 14.77 10.45 -14.59
CA THR A 162 16.01 9.66 -14.60
C THR A 162 16.08 8.75 -13.37
N LYS A 163 16.47 7.49 -13.53
CA LYS A 163 16.86 6.58 -12.45
C LYS A 163 18.36 6.69 -12.22
N LEU A 164 18.79 6.91 -10.99
CA LEU A 164 20.20 7.05 -10.63
C LEU A 164 20.55 6.28 -9.37
N ALA A 165 21.76 5.69 -9.36
CA ALA A 165 22.35 5.17 -8.14
C ALA A 165 22.85 6.30 -7.23
N LYS A 166 22.82 6.08 -5.92
CA LYS A 166 23.40 7.01 -4.93
C LYS A 166 24.87 7.34 -5.24
N LYS A 167 25.66 6.35 -5.63
CA LYS A 167 27.07 6.53 -6.02
C LYS A 167 27.24 7.52 -7.19
N THR A 168 26.33 7.46 -8.17
CA THR A 168 26.35 8.38 -9.32
C THR A 168 26.01 9.79 -8.88
N LEU A 169 25.00 9.96 -8.00
CA LEU A 169 24.67 11.25 -7.39
C LEU A 169 25.89 11.84 -6.65
N ASP A 170 26.59 11.05 -5.84
CA ASP A 170 27.76 11.52 -5.10
C ASP A 170 28.87 12.00 -6.05
N SER A 171 29.07 11.29 -7.19
CA SER A 171 30.01 11.71 -8.23
C SER A 171 29.58 13.02 -8.92
N MET A 172 28.27 13.19 -9.18
CA MET A 172 27.72 14.43 -9.75
C MET A 172 27.90 15.61 -8.77
N VAL A 173 27.68 15.39 -7.47
CA VAL A 173 27.89 16.42 -6.43
C VAL A 173 29.38 16.80 -6.35
N ALA A 174 30.29 15.83 -6.35
CA ALA A 174 31.73 16.09 -6.36
C ALA A 174 32.14 16.91 -7.59
N TYR A 175 31.69 16.51 -8.79
CA TYR A 175 31.92 17.25 -10.02
C TYR A 175 31.42 18.70 -9.95
N CYS A 176 30.21 18.91 -9.41
CA CYS A 176 29.66 20.25 -9.24
C CYS A 176 30.52 21.12 -8.30
N LEU A 177 30.95 20.55 -7.16
CA LEU A 177 31.79 21.27 -6.20
C LEU A 177 33.15 21.67 -6.79
N ASP A 178 33.77 20.80 -7.58
CA ASP A 178 35.05 21.08 -8.25
C ASP A 178 34.92 22.19 -9.30
N HIS A 179 33.79 22.34 -9.94
CA HIS A 179 33.54 23.33 -11.01
C HIS A 179 32.68 24.53 -10.57
N GLN A 180 32.33 24.64 -9.29
CA GLN A 180 31.39 25.66 -8.78
C GLN A 180 31.84 27.10 -9.06
N LYS A 181 33.15 27.36 -9.08
CA LYS A 181 33.70 28.70 -9.33
C LYS A 181 33.51 29.13 -10.78
N ASP A 182 33.68 28.19 -11.73
CA ASP A 182 33.63 28.47 -13.17
C ASP A 182 32.19 28.33 -13.73
N GLN A 183 31.38 27.49 -13.10
CA GLN A 183 30.00 27.18 -13.50
C GLN A 183 29.04 27.24 -12.30
N PRO A 184 28.80 28.42 -11.72
CA PRO A 184 27.93 28.54 -10.52
C PRO A 184 26.48 28.12 -10.76
N LYS A 185 25.98 28.26 -12.00
CA LYS A 185 24.64 27.88 -12.43
C LYS A 185 24.61 26.56 -13.21
N MET A 186 25.39 25.56 -12.76
CA MET A 186 25.42 24.25 -13.41
C MET A 186 24.05 23.57 -13.34
N GLU A 187 23.57 23.11 -14.49
CA GLU A 187 22.39 22.24 -14.56
C GLU A 187 22.78 20.78 -14.30
N TYR A 188 21.85 19.98 -13.77
CA TYR A 188 22.15 18.60 -13.37
C TYR A 188 22.55 17.72 -14.56
N GLU A 189 22.05 17.99 -15.77
CA GLU A 189 22.37 17.27 -17.00
C GLU A 189 23.85 17.43 -17.37
N THR A 190 24.43 18.58 -17.04
CA THR A 190 25.85 18.84 -17.26
C THR A 190 26.73 17.93 -16.40
N ALA A 191 26.44 17.85 -15.11
CA ALA A 191 27.12 16.95 -14.19
C ALA A 191 26.89 15.48 -14.58
N MET A 192 25.66 15.13 -14.98
CA MET A 192 25.26 13.80 -15.41
C MET A 192 26.04 13.33 -16.64
N SER A 193 26.11 14.16 -17.70
CA SER A 193 26.88 13.85 -18.91
C SER A 193 28.38 13.74 -18.65
N ALA A 194 28.92 14.63 -17.81
CA ALA A 194 30.33 14.60 -17.45
C ALA A 194 30.70 13.30 -16.70
N VAL A 195 29.88 12.90 -15.71
CA VAL A 195 30.10 11.67 -14.93
C VAL A 195 29.97 10.43 -15.81
N SER A 196 28.93 10.37 -16.68
CA SER A 196 28.73 9.25 -17.59
C SER A 196 29.88 9.08 -18.56
N SER A 197 30.35 10.19 -19.20
CA SER A 197 31.42 10.16 -20.20
C SER A 197 32.80 9.85 -19.61
N ALA A 198 33.07 10.31 -18.38
CA ALA A 198 34.36 10.12 -17.74
C ALA A 198 34.52 8.73 -17.11
N SER A 199 33.45 7.98 -16.91
CA SER A 199 33.51 6.71 -16.19
C SER A 199 34.03 5.57 -17.06
N PRO A 200 35.10 4.86 -16.62
CA PRO A 200 35.55 3.63 -17.25
C PRO A 200 34.65 2.42 -16.89
N ASP A 201 33.88 2.52 -15.81
CA ASP A 201 33.03 1.47 -15.28
C ASP A 201 31.60 1.58 -15.85
N ALA A 202 31.14 0.54 -16.54
CA ALA A 202 29.79 0.49 -17.10
C ALA A 202 28.68 0.73 -16.04
N ALA A 203 28.89 0.29 -14.81
CA ALA A 203 27.94 0.50 -13.71
C ALA A 203 27.77 1.98 -13.29
N SER A 204 28.68 2.86 -13.69
CA SER A 204 28.60 4.31 -13.43
C SER A 204 28.19 5.10 -14.66
N LYS A 205 28.06 4.46 -15.83
CA LYS A 205 27.51 5.08 -17.04
C LYS A 205 26.00 5.17 -16.96
N ILE A 206 25.42 6.06 -17.75
CA ILE A 206 23.97 6.31 -17.76
C ILE A 206 23.42 5.85 -19.10
N HIS A 207 22.57 4.82 -19.07
CA HIS A 207 21.90 4.31 -20.25
C HIS A 207 20.75 5.23 -20.66
N VAL A 208 20.50 5.39 -21.96
CA VAL A 208 19.37 6.16 -22.49
C VAL A 208 18.30 5.20 -22.96
N GLU A 209 17.15 5.22 -22.27
CA GLU A 209 15.98 4.42 -22.63
C GLU A 209 14.96 5.31 -23.33
N LYS A 210 14.61 4.99 -24.59
CA LYS A 210 13.76 5.83 -25.43
C LYS A 210 12.38 5.24 -25.63
N ILE A 211 11.35 6.07 -25.36
CA ILE A 211 9.97 5.79 -25.76
C ILE A 211 9.58 6.73 -26.90
N GLU A 212 9.44 6.21 -28.14
CA GLU A 212 9.32 7.00 -29.37
C GLU A 212 8.13 7.98 -29.39
N HIS A 213 6.98 7.54 -28.93
CA HIS A 213 5.74 8.33 -28.90
C HIS A 213 5.28 8.58 -27.47
N TYR A 214 6.21 8.98 -26.60
CA TYR A 214 5.92 9.22 -25.21
C TYR A 214 5.05 10.46 -25.01
N ALA A 215 3.96 10.33 -24.28
CA ALA A 215 3.08 11.44 -23.95
C ALA A 215 3.61 12.16 -22.70
N TRP A 216 4.22 13.32 -22.92
CA TRP A 216 4.79 14.15 -21.86
C TRP A 216 4.94 15.60 -22.30
N ARG A 217 5.08 16.54 -21.37
CA ARG A 217 5.42 17.93 -21.62
C ARG A 217 5.98 18.61 -20.38
N GLU A 218 7.05 19.38 -20.54
CA GLU A 218 7.51 20.38 -19.58
C GLU A 218 6.70 21.68 -19.78
N ILE A 219 6.42 22.39 -18.68
CA ILE A 219 5.61 23.61 -18.70
C ILE A 219 6.47 24.79 -18.33
N ASP A 220 7.00 25.45 -19.33
CA ASP A 220 7.88 26.59 -19.21
C ASP A 220 7.20 27.95 -19.48
N ASP A 221 6.19 27.98 -20.33
CA ASP A 221 5.46 29.17 -20.74
C ASP A 221 3.98 28.88 -21.00
N GLU A 222 3.20 29.90 -21.37
CA GLU A 222 1.75 29.78 -21.62
C GLU A 222 1.45 28.86 -22.82
N SER A 223 2.30 28.81 -23.85
CA SER A 223 2.08 27.92 -25.01
C SER A 223 2.30 26.47 -24.64
N HIS A 224 3.29 26.17 -23.78
CA HIS A 224 3.50 24.85 -23.21
C HIS A 224 2.32 24.43 -22.32
N LEU A 225 1.78 25.35 -21.50
CA LEU A 225 0.61 25.09 -20.66
C LEU A 225 -0.64 24.80 -21.49
N GLU A 226 -0.87 25.56 -22.57
CA GLU A 226 -1.99 25.33 -23.48
C GLU A 226 -1.89 23.97 -24.17
N MET A 227 -0.73 23.63 -24.72
CA MET A 227 -0.47 22.34 -25.35
C MET A 227 -0.59 21.19 -24.33
N ALA A 228 -0.04 21.38 -23.13
CA ALA A 228 -0.14 20.42 -22.05
C ALA A 228 -1.60 20.12 -21.69
N SER A 229 -2.44 21.17 -21.56
CA SER A 229 -3.83 21.03 -21.14
C SER A 229 -4.75 20.52 -22.26
N SER A 230 -4.56 21.00 -23.51
CA SER A 230 -5.46 20.71 -24.62
C SER A 230 -5.13 19.41 -25.37
N THR A 231 -3.87 18.97 -25.35
CA THR A 231 -3.41 17.87 -26.20
C THR A 231 -2.74 16.76 -25.38
N VAL A 232 -1.71 17.10 -24.58
CA VAL A 232 -0.89 16.07 -23.92
C VAL A 232 -1.63 15.42 -22.76
N TYR A 233 -2.27 16.19 -21.88
CA TYR A 233 -3.03 15.65 -20.76
C TYR A 233 -4.20 14.76 -21.20
N PRO A 234 -5.04 15.11 -22.18
CA PRO A 234 -6.05 14.20 -22.70
C PRO A 234 -5.46 12.89 -23.24
N LEU A 235 -4.32 12.95 -23.94
CA LEU A 235 -3.63 11.76 -24.44
C LEU A 235 -3.11 10.88 -23.30
N ILE A 236 -2.51 11.47 -22.26
CA ILE A 236 -2.09 10.74 -21.06
C ILE A 236 -3.28 10.05 -20.41
N VAL A 237 -4.39 10.75 -20.22
CA VAL A 237 -5.61 10.20 -19.62
C VAL A 237 -6.15 9.03 -20.45
N GLU A 238 -6.16 9.14 -21.79
CA GLU A 238 -6.61 8.04 -22.65
C GLU A 238 -5.67 6.84 -22.59
N ASN A 239 -4.35 7.06 -22.65
CA ASN A 239 -3.35 6.00 -22.51
C ASN A 239 -3.46 5.26 -21.17
N GLU A 240 -3.61 6.00 -20.08
CA GLU A 240 -3.72 5.44 -18.73
C GLU A 240 -5.08 4.74 -18.52
N LYS A 241 -6.16 5.23 -19.14
CA LYS A 241 -7.47 4.60 -19.12
C LYS A 241 -7.49 3.23 -19.80
N VAL A 242 -6.81 3.07 -20.93
CA VAL A 242 -6.67 1.77 -21.60
C VAL A 242 -5.95 0.76 -20.73
N ARG A 243 -5.06 1.22 -19.86
CA ARG A 243 -4.32 0.40 -18.89
C ARG A 243 -5.03 0.23 -17.56
N SER A 244 -6.13 0.95 -17.32
CA SER A 244 -6.91 0.81 -16.08
C SER A 244 -7.69 -0.51 -16.06
N VAL A 245 -7.87 -1.05 -14.86
CA VAL A 245 -8.72 -2.23 -14.66
C VAL A 245 -10.16 -1.79 -14.45
N ARG A 246 -11.12 -2.50 -15.08
CA ARG A 246 -12.55 -2.22 -14.86
C ARG A 246 -12.86 -2.18 -13.37
N ARG A 247 -13.48 -1.10 -12.91
CA ARG A 247 -13.84 -0.89 -11.51
C ARG A 247 -15.05 -1.75 -11.13
N GLU A 248 -14.85 -2.68 -10.21
CA GLU A 248 -15.88 -3.44 -9.51
C GLU A 248 -15.71 -3.19 -8.00
N VAL A 249 -16.78 -2.82 -7.32
CA VAL A 249 -16.74 -2.52 -5.88
C VAL A 249 -17.25 -3.70 -5.09
N LEU A 250 -16.36 -4.30 -4.32
CA LEU A 250 -16.67 -5.47 -3.49
C LEU A 250 -17.15 -5.00 -2.10
N LEU A 251 -18.45 -5.00 -1.89
CA LEU A 251 -19.09 -4.73 -0.59
C LEU A 251 -19.27 -6.01 0.24
N ASN A 252 -18.42 -7.01 0.00
CA ASN A 252 -18.36 -8.29 0.71
C ASN A 252 -17.25 -8.29 1.77
N PRO A 253 -17.26 -9.20 2.76
CA PRO A 253 -16.28 -9.25 3.84
C PRO A 253 -14.83 -9.60 3.44
N GLY A 254 -14.57 -9.78 2.18
CA GLY A 254 -13.28 -10.12 1.59
C GLY A 254 -13.39 -11.21 0.52
N PRO A 255 -12.53 -11.14 -0.52
CA PRO A 255 -11.43 -10.18 -0.66
C PRO A 255 -11.92 -8.73 -0.74
N ALA A 256 -11.05 -7.79 -0.33
CA ALA A 256 -11.33 -6.36 -0.37
C ALA A 256 -11.14 -5.79 -1.78
N THR A 257 -11.82 -4.67 -2.10
CA THR A 257 -11.53 -3.90 -3.31
C THR A 257 -10.11 -3.32 -3.22
N THR A 258 -9.32 -3.49 -4.26
CA THR A 258 -7.93 -3.00 -4.34
C THR A 258 -7.82 -1.83 -5.31
N THR A 259 -6.76 -1.04 -5.18
CA THR A 259 -6.37 -0.01 -6.15
C THR A 259 -5.84 -0.64 -7.44
N ASP A 260 -5.76 0.14 -8.52
CA ASP A 260 -5.17 -0.35 -9.76
C ASP A 260 -3.66 -0.55 -9.64
N SER A 261 -2.96 0.24 -8.81
CA SER A 261 -1.54 0.06 -8.51
C SER A 261 -1.24 -1.28 -7.85
N VAL A 262 -2.05 -1.72 -6.89
CA VAL A 262 -1.94 -3.06 -6.28
C VAL A 262 -2.18 -4.17 -7.30
N LYS A 263 -3.16 -4.00 -8.21
CA LYS A 263 -3.42 -4.96 -9.30
C LYS A 263 -2.24 -5.02 -10.28
N MET A 264 -1.72 -3.87 -10.68
CA MET A 264 -0.62 -3.77 -11.64
C MET A 264 0.72 -4.23 -11.06
N ALA A 265 0.93 -4.15 -9.74
CA ALA A 265 2.11 -4.68 -9.08
C ALA A 265 2.29 -6.20 -9.25
N GLN A 266 1.24 -6.92 -9.67
CA GLN A 266 1.34 -8.35 -10.02
C GLN A 266 1.99 -8.59 -11.40
N VAL A 267 2.04 -7.57 -12.25
CA VAL A 267 2.69 -7.63 -13.56
C VAL A 267 4.18 -7.38 -13.35
N CYS A 268 4.90 -8.42 -12.99
CA CYS A 268 6.34 -8.42 -12.76
C CYS A 268 7.03 -9.39 -13.73
N ALA A 269 8.35 -9.22 -13.91
CA ALA A 269 9.14 -10.19 -14.64
C ALA A 269 9.10 -11.58 -13.98
N ASP A 270 9.36 -12.63 -14.75
CA ASP A 270 9.59 -13.96 -14.18
C ASP A 270 10.79 -13.90 -13.25
N ILE A 271 10.59 -14.23 -11.99
CA ILE A 271 11.64 -14.23 -10.97
C ILE A 271 11.63 -15.56 -10.22
N CYS A 272 12.80 -16.13 -10.03
CA CYS A 272 12.95 -17.29 -9.18
C CYS A 272 12.82 -16.85 -7.71
N PRO A 273 11.91 -17.44 -6.89
CA PRO A 273 11.74 -17.06 -5.49
C PRO A 273 12.92 -17.48 -4.60
N ARG A 274 13.97 -18.09 -5.17
CA ARG A 274 15.23 -18.43 -4.50
C ARG A 274 16.34 -17.40 -4.77
N GLU A 275 16.07 -16.41 -5.62
CA GLU A 275 17.02 -15.32 -5.86
C GLU A 275 17.03 -14.31 -4.69
N LYS A 276 18.19 -13.67 -4.52
CA LYS A 276 18.42 -12.71 -3.43
C LYS A 276 17.48 -11.51 -3.50
N GLU A 277 17.20 -11.04 -4.71
CA GLU A 277 16.33 -9.89 -4.99
C GLU A 277 14.91 -10.14 -4.47
N PHE A 278 14.37 -11.32 -4.71
CA PHE A 278 13.05 -11.67 -4.19
C PHE A 278 13.06 -11.92 -2.68
N GLY A 279 14.18 -12.46 -2.16
CA GLY A 279 14.40 -12.56 -0.72
C GLY A 279 14.32 -11.21 -0.02
N GLN A 280 14.87 -10.16 -0.62
CA GLN A 280 14.79 -8.78 -0.11
C GLN A 280 13.35 -8.25 -0.10
N VAL A 281 12.55 -8.54 -1.13
CA VAL A 281 11.12 -8.18 -1.16
C VAL A 281 10.37 -8.83 0.00
N MET A 282 10.58 -10.12 0.22
CA MET A 282 9.92 -10.84 1.33
C MET A 282 10.37 -10.34 2.70
N GLU A 283 11.67 -10.05 2.87
CA GLU A 283 12.23 -9.51 4.11
C GLU A 283 11.64 -8.12 4.41
N TRP A 284 11.56 -7.25 3.41
CA TRP A 284 10.94 -5.95 3.54
C TRP A 284 9.46 -6.09 3.92
N VAL A 285 8.69 -6.93 3.24
CA VAL A 285 7.26 -7.18 3.56
C VAL A 285 7.09 -7.65 5.00
N ALA A 286 7.89 -8.62 5.45
CA ALA A 286 7.80 -9.13 6.82
C ALA A 286 8.17 -8.06 7.86
N SER A 287 9.20 -7.27 7.58
CA SER A 287 9.65 -6.18 8.46
C SER A 287 8.59 -5.09 8.60
N GLU A 288 8.03 -4.61 7.49
CA GLU A 288 7.01 -3.57 7.51
C GLU A 288 5.72 -4.02 8.20
N LEU A 289 5.28 -5.25 7.96
CA LEU A 289 4.15 -5.84 8.67
C LEU A 289 4.42 -5.90 10.18
N SER A 290 5.63 -6.28 10.60
CA SER A 290 6.01 -6.31 12.03
C SER A 290 5.93 -4.91 12.66
N LEU A 291 6.40 -3.87 11.96
CA LEU A 291 6.33 -2.48 12.41
C LEU A 291 4.89 -1.96 12.54
N MET A 292 3.99 -2.46 11.71
CA MET A 292 2.55 -2.11 11.79
C MET A 292 1.84 -2.80 12.97
N ALA A 293 2.41 -3.88 13.53
CA ALA A 293 1.81 -4.67 14.60
C ALA A 293 2.37 -4.38 15.99
N GLY A 294 3.50 -3.66 16.11
CA GLY A 294 4.11 -3.35 17.41
C GLY A 294 5.49 -2.69 17.30
N ALA A 295 6.18 -2.61 18.42
CA ALA A 295 7.47 -1.94 18.50
C ALA A 295 8.58 -2.65 17.70
N PRO A 296 9.54 -1.90 17.12
CA PRO A 296 10.65 -2.48 16.36
C PRO A 296 11.42 -3.54 17.13
N GLY A 297 11.65 -4.70 16.49
CA GLY A 297 12.42 -5.82 17.04
C GLY A 297 11.72 -6.64 18.13
N ARG A 298 10.47 -6.33 18.46
CA ARG A 298 9.66 -7.09 19.43
C ARG A 298 8.73 -8.10 18.75
N ILE A 299 8.24 -7.77 17.57
CA ILE A 299 7.31 -8.60 16.79
C ILE A 299 8.05 -9.17 15.59
N GLU A 300 7.84 -10.45 15.35
CA GLU A 300 8.30 -11.18 14.17
C GLU A 300 7.09 -11.56 13.30
N THR A 301 7.17 -11.33 12.00
CA THR A 301 6.13 -11.72 11.04
C THR A 301 6.59 -12.93 10.24
N VAL A 302 5.80 -14.00 10.27
CA VAL A 302 6.09 -15.24 9.54
C VAL A 302 5.10 -15.38 8.38
N LEU A 303 5.64 -15.40 7.15
CA LEU A 303 4.86 -15.45 5.90
C LEU A 303 4.57 -16.88 5.46
N PHE A 304 3.35 -17.13 4.97
CA PHE A 304 2.91 -18.40 4.40
C PHE A 304 2.14 -18.17 3.08
N GLY A 305 2.28 -19.08 2.14
CA GLY A 305 1.33 -19.15 1.03
C GLY A 305 0.01 -19.74 1.52
N GLY A 306 -1.08 -18.97 1.47
CA GLY A 306 -2.38 -19.43 1.93
C GLY A 306 -3.40 -18.33 2.20
N SER A 307 -4.55 -18.73 2.74
CA SER A 307 -5.63 -17.84 3.20
C SER A 307 -5.48 -17.50 4.69
N GLY A 308 -6.30 -16.57 5.20
CA GLY A 308 -6.37 -16.29 6.64
C GLY A 308 -6.61 -17.55 7.49
N THR A 309 -7.42 -18.50 7.01
CA THR A 309 -7.61 -19.79 7.68
C THR A 309 -6.32 -20.60 7.81
N ALA A 310 -5.39 -20.50 6.85
CA ALA A 310 -4.08 -21.13 6.99
C ALA A 310 -3.29 -20.51 8.15
N ALA A 311 -3.36 -19.18 8.34
CA ALA A 311 -2.71 -18.53 9.49
C ALA A 311 -3.34 -18.95 10.83
N ASP A 312 -4.67 -19.10 10.90
CA ASP A 312 -5.36 -19.64 12.08
C ASP A 312 -4.90 -21.07 12.38
N GLU A 313 -4.79 -21.90 11.34
CA GLU A 313 -4.30 -23.28 11.47
C GLU A 313 -2.84 -23.35 11.89
N VAL A 314 -1.98 -22.45 11.38
CA VAL A 314 -0.59 -22.29 11.86
C VAL A 314 -0.55 -22.05 13.36
N MET A 315 -1.36 -21.08 13.86
CA MET A 315 -1.36 -20.75 15.28
C MET A 315 -1.86 -21.91 16.14
N ILE A 316 -2.99 -22.49 15.81
CA ILE A 316 -3.58 -23.59 16.60
C ILE A 316 -2.68 -24.84 16.59
N SER A 317 -2.06 -25.17 15.46
CA SER A 317 -1.21 -26.35 15.35
C SER A 317 0.20 -26.19 15.91
N SER A 318 0.75 -24.95 15.91
CA SER A 318 2.15 -24.71 16.24
C SER A 318 2.39 -23.98 17.56
N CYS A 319 1.39 -23.23 18.08
CA CYS A 319 1.59 -22.37 19.25
C CYS A 319 1.10 -22.99 20.57
N ILE A 320 0.64 -24.24 20.56
CA ILE A 320 0.08 -24.93 21.72
C ILE A 320 0.94 -26.17 22.04
N PRO A 321 1.60 -26.24 23.20
CA PRO A 321 2.39 -27.42 23.58
C PRO A 321 1.50 -28.59 23.99
N ASP A 322 2.09 -29.77 24.12
CA ASP A 322 1.38 -30.92 24.68
C ASP A 322 1.06 -30.69 26.16
N GLY A 323 -0.12 -31.14 26.59
CA GLY A 323 -0.64 -30.94 27.95
C GLY A 323 -1.19 -29.52 28.22
N ALA A 324 -1.19 -28.63 27.24
CA ALA A 324 -1.83 -27.34 27.36
C ALA A 324 -3.36 -27.46 27.27
N LYS A 325 -4.08 -26.60 27.99
CA LYS A 325 -5.54 -26.48 27.93
C LYS A 325 -5.93 -25.16 27.31
N LEU A 326 -6.71 -25.19 26.22
CA LEU A 326 -7.11 -24.04 25.41
C LEU A 326 -8.56 -23.64 25.70
N LEU A 327 -8.81 -22.35 25.98
CA LEU A 327 -10.15 -21.76 25.93
C LEU A 327 -10.35 -21.04 24.60
N ILE A 328 -11.45 -21.34 23.90
CA ILE A 328 -11.81 -20.69 22.64
C ILE A 328 -13.11 -19.91 22.86
N VAL A 329 -13.13 -18.63 22.49
CA VAL A 329 -14.38 -17.87 22.40
C VAL A 329 -15.03 -18.14 21.05
N ASP A 330 -16.27 -18.63 21.09
CA ASP A 330 -17.11 -18.85 19.91
C ASP A 330 -18.33 -17.93 19.98
N ASN A 331 -18.27 -16.83 19.25
CA ASN A 331 -19.37 -15.91 19.02
C ASN A 331 -19.62 -15.68 17.52
N GLY A 332 -19.28 -16.67 16.69
CA GLY A 332 -19.54 -16.64 15.26
C GLY A 332 -18.77 -17.69 14.48
N ALA A 333 -18.85 -17.64 13.15
CA ALA A 333 -18.31 -18.66 12.26
C ALA A 333 -16.77 -18.84 12.38
N TYR A 334 -16.05 -17.80 12.81
CA TYR A 334 -14.59 -17.83 12.91
C TYR A 334 -14.13 -18.38 14.27
N GLY A 335 -14.85 -18.07 15.36
CA GLY A 335 -14.65 -18.75 16.65
C GLY A 335 -14.92 -20.25 16.55
N ALA A 336 -16.04 -20.64 15.93
CA ALA A 336 -16.35 -22.04 15.63
C ALA A 336 -15.27 -22.72 14.76
N ARG A 337 -14.59 -21.98 13.88
CA ARG A 337 -13.48 -22.51 13.07
C ARG A 337 -12.27 -22.87 13.92
N PHE A 338 -11.88 -22.04 14.89
CA PHE A 338 -10.82 -22.39 15.84
C PHE A 338 -11.11 -23.73 16.56
N ALA A 339 -12.35 -23.90 17.02
CA ALA A 339 -12.77 -25.15 17.68
C ALA A 339 -12.66 -26.37 16.73
N LYS A 340 -13.05 -26.21 15.45
CA LYS A 340 -12.88 -27.27 14.44
C LYS A 340 -11.40 -27.60 14.19
N ILE A 341 -10.54 -26.62 14.06
CA ILE A 341 -9.09 -26.82 13.87
C ILE A 341 -8.51 -27.54 15.11
N ALA A 342 -8.83 -27.05 16.31
CA ALA A 342 -8.36 -27.67 17.56
C ALA A 342 -8.81 -29.14 17.66
N SER A 343 -10.03 -29.45 17.26
CA SER A 343 -10.56 -30.83 17.20
C SER A 343 -9.78 -31.72 16.22
N VAL A 344 -9.44 -31.21 15.01
CA VAL A 344 -8.64 -31.96 14.03
C VAL A 344 -7.27 -32.34 14.58
N TYR A 345 -6.63 -31.43 15.31
CA TYR A 345 -5.34 -31.68 15.95
C TYR A 345 -5.45 -32.36 17.32
N LYS A 346 -6.66 -32.73 17.75
CA LYS A 346 -6.92 -33.44 19.02
C LYS A 346 -6.33 -32.72 20.25
N LEU A 347 -6.44 -31.39 20.24
CA LEU A 347 -6.01 -30.58 21.38
C LEU A 347 -7.01 -30.69 22.53
N ASP A 348 -6.55 -30.46 23.77
CA ASP A 348 -7.44 -30.27 24.92
C ASP A 348 -7.98 -28.85 24.92
N PHE A 349 -9.29 -28.68 24.66
CA PHE A 349 -9.92 -27.37 24.58
C PHE A 349 -11.34 -27.35 25.11
N GLU A 350 -11.76 -26.19 25.57
CA GLU A 350 -13.15 -25.86 25.84
C GLU A 350 -13.61 -24.65 25.05
N VAL A 351 -14.91 -24.57 24.80
CA VAL A 351 -15.53 -23.44 24.11
C VAL A 351 -16.33 -22.60 25.11
N HIS A 352 -16.16 -21.27 25.02
CA HIS A 352 -17.05 -20.30 25.62
C HIS A 352 -17.96 -19.75 24.52
N SER A 353 -19.18 -20.28 24.42
CA SER A 353 -20.15 -19.81 23.44
C SER A 353 -20.83 -18.53 23.91
N SER A 354 -20.98 -17.58 23.02
CA SER A 354 -21.60 -16.27 23.25
C SER A 354 -22.41 -15.84 22.04
N SER A 355 -23.24 -14.81 22.19
CA SER A 355 -23.99 -14.23 21.07
C SER A 355 -23.02 -13.65 20.02
N GLY A 356 -23.34 -13.87 18.74
CA GLY A 356 -22.58 -13.31 17.62
C GLY A 356 -22.85 -11.82 17.35
N TYR A 357 -23.85 -11.22 18.00
CA TYR A 357 -24.25 -9.84 17.74
C TYR A 357 -24.49 -9.00 19.01
N LEU A 358 -24.26 -9.57 20.18
CA LEU A 358 -24.23 -8.85 21.45
C LEU A 358 -22.83 -8.80 22.02
N PRO A 359 -22.49 -7.78 22.80
CA PRO A 359 -21.19 -7.67 23.45
C PRO A 359 -20.84 -8.92 24.27
N LEU A 360 -19.58 -9.33 24.20
CA LEU A 360 -19.05 -10.44 24.99
C LEU A 360 -19.05 -10.07 26.50
N ASP A 361 -19.51 -10.96 27.35
CA ASP A 361 -19.36 -10.84 28.79
C ASP A 361 -17.92 -11.14 29.21
N VAL A 362 -17.15 -10.08 29.34
CA VAL A 362 -15.72 -10.15 29.69
C VAL A 362 -15.51 -10.82 31.04
N ALA A 363 -16.34 -10.51 32.05
CA ALA A 363 -16.21 -11.06 33.39
C ALA A 363 -16.45 -12.57 33.40
N ALA A 364 -17.42 -13.04 32.63
CA ALA A 364 -17.69 -14.49 32.50
C ALA A 364 -16.51 -15.23 31.83
N VAL A 365 -15.90 -14.63 30.80
CA VAL A 365 -14.71 -15.20 30.15
C VAL A 365 -13.52 -15.24 31.11
N GLN A 366 -13.23 -14.14 31.81
CA GLN A 366 -12.14 -14.04 32.78
C GLN A 366 -12.31 -15.08 33.92
N LYS A 367 -13.51 -15.18 34.46
CA LYS A 367 -13.83 -16.18 35.49
C LYS A 367 -13.59 -17.60 34.97
N LYS A 368 -14.07 -17.92 33.76
CA LYS A 368 -13.87 -19.26 33.15
C LYS A 368 -12.38 -19.57 32.94
N LEU A 369 -11.58 -18.59 32.50
CA LEU A 369 -10.12 -18.75 32.31
C LEU A 369 -9.42 -19.21 33.61
N ILE A 370 -9.76 -18.59 34.74
CA ILE A 370 -9.15 -18.90 36.04
C ILE A 370 -9.67 -20.22 36.60
N ASP A 371 -11.01 -20.39 36.67
CA ASP A 371 -11.65 -21.58 37.25
C ASP A 371 -11.25 -22.86 36.50
N GLY A 372 -11.07 -22.77 35.17
CA GLY A 372 -10.72 -23.89 34.31
C GLY A 372 -9.23 -24.17 34.17
N ALA A 373 -8.35 -23.39 34.80
CA ALA A 373 -6.89 -23.51 34.75
C ALA A 373 -6.35 -23.56 33.30
N PHE A 374 -6.88 -22.71 32.41
CA PHE A 374 -6.45 -22.64 31.02
C PHE A 374 -5.07 -22.02 30.90
N THR A 375 -4.26 -22.57 30.00
CA THR A 375 -2.91 -22.09 29.68
C THR A 375 -2.85 -21.29 28.39
N HIS A 376 -3.86 -21.46 27.52
CA HIS A 376 -3.98 -20.78 26.24
C HIS A 376 -5.39 -20.25 26.04
N PHE A 377 -5.49 -19.10 25.34
CA PHE A 377 -6.73 -18.41 25.04
C PHE A 377 -6.77 -18.04 23.57
N ALA A 378 -7.86 -18.40 22.86
CA ALA A 378 -8.06 -18.06 21.46
C ALA A 378 -9.36 -17.24 21.27
N ILE A 379 -9.26 -16.15 20.53
CA ILE A 379 -10.37 -15.25 20.24
C ILE A 379 -10.24 -14.61 18.85
N VAL A 380 -11.38 -14.33 18.21
CA VAL A 380 -11.47 -13.53 16.99
C VAL A 380 -11.59 -12.06 17.37
N TYR A 381 -10.81 -11.18 16.75
CA TYR A 381 -10.84 -9.74 17.03
C TYR A 381 -12.11 -9.08 16.50
N HIS A 382 -12.48 -9.40 15.26
CA HIS A 382 -13.63 -8.87 14.56
C HIS A 382 -14.41 -9.99 13.88
N GLU A 383 -15.63 -10.27 14.35
CA GLU A 383 -16.48 -11.31 13.77
C GLU A 383 -17.17 -10.80 12.50
N THR A 384 -16.71 -11.28 11.34
CA THR A 384 -17.17 -10.81 10.02
C THR A 384 -18.56 -11.32 9.64
N THR A 385 -19.13 -12.28 10.36
CA THR A 385 -20.51 -12.73 10.14
C THR A 385 -21.52 -11.68 10.55
N THR A 386 -21.18 -10.84 11.53
CA THR A 386 -22.10 -9.86 12.12
C THR A 386 -21.56 -8.42 12.08
N GLY A 387 -20.25 -8.24 12.13
CA GLY A 387 -19.60 -6.94 12.28
C GLY A 387 -19.29 -6.57 13.74
N LEU A 388 -19.42 -7.53 14.68
CA LEU A 388 -19.14 -7.32 16.10
C LEU A 388 -17.62 -7.22 16.34
N LEU A 389 -17.20 -6.21 17.09
CA LEU A 389 -15.82 -6.04 17.55
C LEU A 389 -15.68 -6.58 18.97
N ASN A 390 -14.79 -7.55 19.17
CA ASN A 390 -14.54 -8.15 20.47
C ASN A 390 -13.55 -7.33 21.33
N PRO A 391 -13.67 -7.35 22.67
CA PRO A 391 -12.80 -6.59 23.59
C PRO A 391 -11.43 -7.29 23.79
N VAL A 392 -10.72 -7.58 22.69
CA VAL A 392 -9.46 -8.36 22.66
C VAL A 392 -8.37 -7.73 23.53
N PRO A 393 -8.11 -6.39 23.49
CA PRO A 393 -7.05 -5.81 24.31
C PRO A 393 -7.26 -6.01 25.81
N GLU A 394 -8.51 -5.96 26.29
CA GLU A 394 -8.83 -6.17 27.70
C GLU A 394 -8.57 -7.62 28.11
N LEU A 395 -9.07 -8.57 27.32
CA LEU A 395 -8.91 -10.01 27.59
C LEU A 395 -7.45 -10.46 27.48
N CYS A 396 -6.69 -9.96 26.49
CA CYS A 396 -5.29 -10.32 26.33
C CYS A 396 -4.41 -9.77 27.45
N ARG A 397 -4.64 -8.54 27.92
CA ARG A 397 -3.95 -8.01 29.10
C ARG A 397 -4.27 -8.83 30.37
N PHE A 398 -5.53 -9.24 30.54
CA PHE A 398 -5.90 -10.13 31.62
C PHE A 398 -5.17 -11.48 31.52
N CYS A 399 -5.16 -12.12 30.37
CA CYS A 399 -4.44 -13.38 30.13
C CYS A 399 -2.95 -13.25 30.45
N HIS A 400 -2.32 -12.18 29.98
CA HIS A 400 -0.90 -11.94 30.23
C HIS A 400 -0.57 -11.83 31.74
N ALA A 401 -1.43 -11.12 32.49
CA ALA A 401 -1.27 -11.01 33.96
C ALA A 401 -1.37 -12.35 34.70
N HIS A 402 -1.99 -13.35 34.07
CA HIS A 402 -2.17 -14.69 34.63
C HIS A 402 -1.31 -15.76 33.94
N GLY A 403 -0.35 -15.37 33.10
CA GLY A 403 0.55 -16.30 32.41
C GLY A 403 -0.11 -17.16 31.33
N ILE A 404 -1.25 -16.72 30.78
CA ILE A 404 -2.02 -17.41 29.74
C ILE A 404 -1.60 -16.87 28.39
N THR A 405 -1.17 -17.76 27.49
CA THR A 405 -0.74 -17.41 26.11
C THR A 405 -1.96 -17.06 25.25
N THR A 406 -1.88 -15.98 24.48
CA THR A 406 -2.98 -15.45 23.69
C THR A 406 -2.80 -15.73 22.19
N ILE A 407 -3.88 -16.16 21.52
CA ILE A 407 -3.98 -16.46 20.09
C ILE A 407 -5.15 -15.67 19.52
N VAL A 408 -4.86 -14.75 18.60
CA VAL A 408 -5.87 -13.80 18.10
C VAL A 408 -6.01 -13.91 16.58
N ASP A 409 -7.24 -14.17 16.11
CA ASP A 409 -7.57 -13.97 14.69
C ASP A 409 -7.90 -12.48 14.47
N ALA A 410 -6.99 -11.76 13.84
CA ALA A 410 -7.16 -10.37 13.42
C ALA A 410 -7.28 -10.23 11.89
N VAL A 411 -7.62 -11.32 11.19
CA VAL A 411 -7.73 -11.36 9.71
C VAL A 411 -8.59 -10.22 9.17
N SER A 412 -9.66 -9.87 9.84
CA SER A 412 -10.54 -8.77 9.42
C SER A 412 -10.46 -7.51 10.29
N ALA A 413 -9.49 -7.43 11.20
CA ALA A 413 -9.23 -6.25 12.03
C ALA A 413 -7.91 -5.55 11.66
N PHE A 414 -6.83 -6.32 11.44
CA PHE A 414 -5.50 -5.79 11.13
C PHE A 414 -5.52 -4.84 9.92
N ALA A 415 -4.74 -3.77 9.99
CA ALA A 415 -4.64 -2.69 9.01
C ALA A 415 -5.92 -1.84 8.82
N ALA A 416 -6.92 -2.00 9.69
CA ALA A 416 -8.06 -1.10 9.83
C ALA A 416 -8.24 -0.64 11.27
N ILE A 417 -8.07 -1.55 12.24
CA ILE A 417 -8.06 -1.23 13.66
C ILE A 417 -6.60 -1.09 14.09
N THR A 418 -6.27 -0.03 14.82
CA THR A 418 -4.93 0.17 15.38
C THR A 418 -4.67 -0.85 16.48
N ILE A 419 -3.84 -1.85 16.17
CA ILE A 419 -3.45 -2.94 17.07
C ILE A 419 -1.97 -2.77 17.39
N ASP A 420 -1.64 -2.75 18.67
CA ASP A 420 -0.27 -2.81 19.17
C ASP A 420 -0.13 -4.05 20.05
N MET A 421 0.54 -5.09 19.54
CA MET A 421 0.64 -6.38 20.22
C MET A 421 1.41 -6.29 21.55
N ASP A 422 2.34 -5.35 21.69
CA ASP A 422 3.06 -5.16 22.97
C ASP A 422 2.16 -4.53 24.02
N ARG A 423 1.49 -3.42 23.67
CA ARG A 423 0.53 -2.71 24.55
C ARG A 423 -0.65 -3.61 24.93
N ASP A 424 -1.17 -4.36 23.96
CA ASP A 424 -2.37 -5.16 24.12
C ASP A 424 -2.07 -6.59 24.62
N CYS A 425 -0.78 -6.92 24.81
CA CYS A 425 -0.30 -8.21 25.32
C CYS A 425 -0.76 -9.41 24.48
N ILE A 426 -0.71 -9.29 23.15
CA ILE A 426 -1.05 -10.35 22.20
C ILE A 426 0.22 -11.15 21.88
N ASP A 427 0.23 -12.48 22.11
CA ASP A 427 1.38 -13.32 21.84
C ASP A 427 1.46 -13.77 20.38
N PHE A 428 0.33 -14.21 19.80
CA PHE A 428 0.21 -14.62 18.40
C PHE A 428 -1.02 -14.00 17.75
N MET A 429 -0.86 -13.49 16.54
CA MET A 429 -1.94 -12.85 15.80
C MET A 429 -1.90 -13.24 14.32
N ALA A 430 -3.03 -13.69 13.77
CA ALA A 430 -3.17 -14.03 12.36
C ALA A 430 -3.71 -12.87 11.53
N SER A 431 -3.20 -12.73 10.29
CA SER A 431 -3.86 -11.93 9.27
C SER A 431 -3.53 -12.43 7.84
N THR A 432 -4.03 -11.72 6.81
CA THR A 432 -3.90 -12.09 5.41
C THR A 432 -3.88 -10.86 4.50
N SER A 433 -3.27 -11.01 3.32
CA SER A 433 -3.07 -9.93 2.36
C SER A 433 -4.35 -9.34 1.76
N ASN A 434 -5.43 -10.09 1.66
CA ASN A 434 -6.63 -9.72 0.89
C ASN A 434 -7.77 -9.08 1.71
N LYS A 435 -7.47 -8.61 2.90
CA LYS A 435 -8.44 -7.91 3.78
C LYS A 435 -8.11 -6.41 3.86
N ASN A 436 -8.07 -5.84 5.05
CA ASN A 436 -7.91 -4.39 5.20
C ASN A 436 -6.56 -3.84 4.73
N ILE A 437 -5.51 -4.67 4.66
CA ILE A 437 -4.24 -4.29 4.03
C ILE A 437 -4.38 -4.02 2.52
N GLN A 438 -5.48 -4.51 1.90
CA GLN A 438 -5.86 -4.26 0.50
C GLN A 438 -4.89 -4.85 -0.54
N GLY A 439 -4.20 -5.95 -0.20
CA GLY A 439 -3.41 -6.74 -1.15
C GLY A 439 -4.26 -7.82 -1.85
N MET A 440 -3.62 -8.62 -2.70
CA MET A 440 -4.23 -9.76 -3.37
C MET A 440 -4.26 -10.99 -2.47
N ALA A 441 -5.22 -11.89 -2.71
CA ALA A 441 -5.30 -13.15 -1.99
C ALA A 441 -4.08 -14.05 -2.26
N GLY A 442 -3.69 -14.86 -1.28
CA GLY A 442 -2.67 -15.89 -1.44
C GLY A 442 -1.52 -15.81 -0.43
N VAL A 443 -1.41 -14.72 0.35
CA VAL A 443 -0.42 -14.59 1.43
C VAL A 443 -1.14 -14.52 2.77
N ALA A 444 -0.79 -15.47 3.64
CA ALA A 444 -1.17 -15.48 5.04
C ALA A 444 0.05 -15.14 5.90
N PHE A 445 -0.14 -14.55 7.05
CA PHE A 445 0.97 -14.25 7.95
C PHE A 445 0.54 -14.32 9.41
N VAL A 446 1.49 -14.70 10.24
CA VAL A 446 1.35 -14.76 11.69
C VAL A 446 2.34 -13.79 12.31
N PHE A 447 1.84 -12.87 13.10
CA PHE A 447 2.63 -11.99 13.95
C PHE A 447 2.88 -12.70 15.27
N CYS A 448 4.10 -12.65 15.74
CA CYS A 448 4.51 -13.33 16.97
C CYS A 448 5.29 -12.39 17.86
N ARG A 449 4.95 -12.28 19.14
CA ARG A 449 5.91 -11.75 20.11
C ARG A 449 7.13 -12.66 20.16
N LYS A 450 8.31 -12.08 20.09
CA LYS A 450 9.56 -12.83 19.96
C LYS A 450 9.75 -13.88 21.05
N GLU A 451 9.45 -13.52 22.30
CA GLU A 451 9.56 -14.44 23.43
C GLU A 451 8.57 -15.62 23.35
N ALA A 452 7.38 -15.40 22.79
CA ALA A 452 6.39 -16.45 22.58
C ALA A 452 6.79 -17.36 21.42
N LEU A 453 7.30 -16.79 20.32
CA LEU A 453 7.79 -17.52 19.14
C LEU A 453 8.94 -18.48 19.51
N GLU A 454 9.92 -18.01 20.30
CA GLU A 454 11.06 -18.85 20.72
C GLU A 454 10.62 -20.10 21.50
N LYS A 455 9.54 -20.04 22.26
CA LYS A 455 8.99 -21.21 22.97
C LYS A 455 8.47 -22.27 22.00
N THR A 456 7.93 -21.88 20.84
CA THR A 456 7.35 -22.82 19.87
C THR A 456 8.38 -23.80 19.28
N ARG A 457 9.67 -23.48 19.39
CA ARG A 457 10.77 -24.38 19.01
C ARG A 457 10.69 -25.75 19.69
N LEU A 458 10.17 -25.79 20.91
CA LEU A 458 10.08 -26.99 21.73
C LEU A 458 8.72 -27.70 21.61
N TYR A 459 7.80 -27.13 20.83
CA TYR A 459 6.47 -27.69 20.71
C TYR A 459 6.41 -28.78 19.64
N PRO A 460 5.46 -29.72 19.73
CA PRO A 460 5.37 -30.81 18.77
C PRO A 460 5.04 -30.32 17.35
N MET A 461 5.70 -30.87 16.36
CA MET A 461 5.37 -30.63 14.95
C MET A 461 4.12 -31.43 14.57
N ARG A 462 2.96 -30.76 14.53
CA ARG A 462 1.67 -31.38 14.20
C ARG A 462 1.36 -31.36 12.70
N ASN A 463 2.04 -30.51 11.94
CA ASN A 463 1.96 -30.49 10.48
C ASN A 463 3.32 -30.10 9.87
N TYR A 464 3.53 -30.47 8.61
CA TYR A 464 4.80 -30.22 7.93
C TYR A 464 4.83 -28.86 7.21
N TYR A 465 3.77 -28.50 6.47
CA TYR A 465 3.74 -27.30 5.65
C TYR A 465 3.56 -26.02 6.51
N LEU A 466 2.64 -26.04 7.46
CA LEU A 466 2.24 -24.89 8.27
C LEU A 466 2.98 -24.80 9.62
N ASN A 467 4.15 -25.42 9.75
CA ASN A 467 4.93 -25.33 10.99
C ASN A 467 5.54 -23.94 11.14
N LEU A 468 5.16 -23.23 12.21
CA LEU A 468 5.53 -21.84 12.47
C LEU A 468 7.05 -21.69 12.69
N TRP A 469 7.61 -22.49 13.59
CA TRP A 469 9.03 -22.38 13.95
C TRP A 469 9.96 -22.70 12.78
N ASP A 470 9.71 -23.78 12.06
CA ASP A 470 10.53 -24.18 10.93
C ASP A 470 10.49 -23.16 9.79
N GLN A 471 9.31 -22.56 9.54
CA GLN A 471 9.15 -21.49 8.54
C GLN A 471 9.93 -20.25 8.96
N TYR A 472 9.81 -19.82 10.22
CA TYR A 472 10.55 -18.69 10.78
C TYR A 472 12.06 -18.90 10.72
N GLU A 473 12.55 -20.04 11.25
CA GLU A 473 13.97 -20.31 11.30
C GLU A 473 14.61 -20.41 9.90
N TYR A 474 13.91 -21.06 8.97
CA TYR A 474 14.36 -21.14 7.58
C TYR A 474 14.42 -19.75 6.93
N PHE A 475 13.36 -18.94 7.08
CA PHE A 475 13.32 -17.59 6.53
C PHE A 475 14.40 -16.69 7.14
N ARG A 476 14.62 -16.74 8.43
CA ARG A 476 15.66 -15.97 9.12
C ARG A 476 17.07 -16.26 8.57
N LYS A 477 17.35 -17.54 8.25
CA LYS A 477 18.65 -17.98 7.73
C LYS A 477 18.86 -17.69 6.26
N THR A 478 17.81 -17.82 5.46
CA THR A 478 17.93 -17.85 3.99
C THR A 478 17.25 -16.68 3.29
N LYS A 479 16.40 -15.92 3.98
CA LYS A 479 15.46 -14.92 3.42
C LYS A 479 14.49 -15.53 2.40
N GLN A 480 14.24 -16.82 2.49
CA GLN A 480 13.35 -17.57 1.61
C GLN A 480 12.31 -18.32 2.43
N THR A 481 11.12 -18.51 1.86
CA THR A 481 10.13 -19.43 2.41
C THR A 481 10.57 -20.89 2.18
N ARG A 482 10.16 -21.80 3.06
CA ARG A 482 10.48 -23.25 2.92
C ARG A 482 9.99 -23.82 1.59
N PHE A 483 8.84 -23.39 1.15
CA PHE A 483 8.16 -23.81 -0.08
C PHE A 483 7.91 -22.63 -1.00
N THR A 484 7.52 -22.89 -2.25
CA THR A 484 7.30 -21.85 -3.26
C THR A 484 6.22 -20.86 -2.82
N PRO A 485 6.54 -19.56 -2.70
CA PRO A 485 5.57 -18.53 -2.34
C PRO A 485 4.78 -18.02 -3.54
N PRO A 486 3.63 -17.37 -3.32
CA PRO A 486 2.87 -16.70 -4.39
C PRO A 486 3.55 -15.36 -4.76
N VAL A 487 4.51 -15.40 -5.69
CA VAL A 487 5.39 -14.27 -6.06
C VAL A 487 4.60 -13.01 -6.38
N GLN A 488 3.65 -13.08 -7.31
CA GLN A 488 2.85 -11.94 -7.76
C GLN A 488 2.02 -11.33 -6.62
N ALA A 489 1.45 -12.18 -5.76
CA ALA A 489 0.68 -11.72 -4.60
C ALA A 489 1.58 -11.02 -3.55
N LEU A 490 2.86 -11.38 -3.45
CA LEU A 490 3.82 -10.70 -2.57
C LEU A 490 4.22 -9.33 -3.11
N TYR A 491 4.38 -9.16 -4.43
CA TYR A 491 4.56 -7.83 -5.02
C TYR A 491 3.32 -6.95 -4.81
N ALA A 492 2.13 -7.50 -4.99
CA ALA A 492 0.88 -6.80 -4.69
C ALA A 492 0.77 -6.42 -3.21
N LEU A 493 1.19 -7.31 -2.29
CA LEU A 493 1.21 -7.03 -0.85
C LEU A 493 2.22 -5.93 -0.51
N ARG A 494 3.41 -5.94 -1.14
CA ARG A 494 4.38 -4.85 -0.99
C ARG A 494 3.76 -3.50 -1.36
N GLN A 495 3.09 -3.41 -2.51
CA GLN A 495 2.41 -2.19 -2.94
C GLN A 495 1.30 -1.78 -1.97
N ALA A 496 0.50 -2.73 -1.50
CA ALA A 496 -0.56 -2.48 -0.53
C ALA A 496 -0.04 -1.96 0.83
N ILE A 497 1.13 -2.44 1.28
CA ILE A 497 1.80 -1.93 2.48
C ILE A 497 2.23 -0.47 2.27
N ILE A 498 2.83 -0.14 1.12
CA ILE A 498 3.22 1.24 0.77
C ILE A 498 2.00 2.16 0.85
N GLU A 499 0.88 1.77 0.23
CA GLU A 499 -0.36 2.54 0.25
C GLU A 499 -0.94 2.67 1.68
N THR A 500 -0.81 1.62 2.49
CA THR A 500 -1.24 1.66 3.90
C THR A 500 -0.40 2.63 4.72
N LYS A 501 0.91 2.70 4.49
CA LYS A 501 1.80 3.66 5.16
C LYS A 501 1.48 5.11 4.78
N ILE A 502 1.07 5.34 3.54
CA ILE A 502 0.68 6.67 3.04
C ILE A 502 -0.67 7.11 3.62
N GLU A 503 -1.66 6.21 3.59
CA GLU A 503 -3.00 6.50 4.11
C GLU A 503 -3.03 6.54 5.64
N THR A 504 -2.16 5.81 6.30
CA THR A 504 -2.15 5.39 7.71
C THR A 504 -3.32 4.46 8.07
N ILE A 505 -3.17 3.68 9.15
CA ILE A 505 -4.25 2.82 9.65
C ILE A 505 -5.41 3.66 10.15
N GLU A 506 -5.11 4.74 10.85
CA GLU A 506 -6.09 5.71 11.38
C GLU A 506 -6.87 6.39 10.25
N GLY A 507 -6.18 6.92 9.23
CA GLY A 507 -6.82 7.55 8.07
C GLY A 507 -7.68 6.56 7.27
N ARG A 508 -7.25 5.30 7.17
CA ARG A 508 -8.06 4.21 6.59
C ARG A 508 -9.32 3.95 7.40
N TYR A 509 -9.21 3.87 8.72
CA TYR A 509 -10.37 3.66 9.59
C TYR A 509 -11.34 4.86 9.55
N GLU A 510 -10.83 6.08 9.45
CA GLU A 510 -11.66 7.28 9.25
C GLU A 510 -12.45 7.22 7.93
N ARG A 511 -11.80 6.82 6.84
CA ARG A 511 -12.46 6.63 5.54
C ARG A 511 -13.52 5.52 5.61
N TYR A 512 -13.22 4.39 6.26
CA TYR A 512 -14.18 3.32 6.49
C TYR A 512 -15.37 3.80 7.34
N THR A 513 -15.10 4.54 8.40
CA THR A 513 -16.14 5.15 9.24
C THR A 513 -17.01 6.12 8.46
N ALA A 514 -16.45 6.91 7.53
CA ALA A 514 -17.23 7.79 6.66
C ALA A 514 -18.14 6.99 5.72
N CYS A 515 -17.65 5.89 5.12
CA CYS A 515 -18.48 4.97 4.33
C CYS A 515 -19.58 4.32 5.16
N TRP A 516 -19.26 3.88 6.37
CA TRP A 516 -20.21 3.28 7.31
C TRP A 516 -21.32 4.27 7.72
N LYS A 517 -21.00 5.54 7.95
CA LYS A 517 -21.99 6.59 8.25
C LYS A 517 -22.98 6.78 7.11
N GLU A 518 -22.53 6.81 5.85
CA GLU A 518 -23.42 6.86 4.68
C GLU A 518 -24.37 5.66 4.65
N LEU A 519 -23.86 4.46 4.91
CA LEU A 519 -24.67 3.23 4.97
C LEU A 519 -25.72 3.28 6.10
N VAL A 520 -25.30 3.61 7.32
CA VAL A 520 -26.18 3.65 8.50
C VAL A 520 -27.30 4.68 8.33
N GLN A 521 -27.00 5.85 7.78
CA GLN A 521 -28.01 6.86 7.47
C GLN A 521 -29.05 6.35 6.48
N ALA A 522 -28.60 5.64 5.43
CA ALA A 522 -29.51 5.06 4.45
C ALA A 522 -30.35 3.93 5.05
N VAL A 523 -29.76 3.03 5.83
CA VAL A 523 -30.45 1.92 6.53
C VAL A 523 -31.55 2.47 7.42
N LYS A 524 -31.27 3.49 8.25
CA LYS A 524 -32.25 4.15 9.12
C LYS A 524 -33.37 4.84 8.31
N LYS A 525 -33.01 5.59 7.26
CA LYS A 525 -33.98 6.26 6.37
C LYS A 525 -34.93 5.28 5.70
N LEU A 526 -34.45 4.10 5.33
CA LEU A 526 -35.23 3.05 4.67
C LEU A 526 -36.05 2.19 5.62
N GLY A 527 -35.88 2.39 6.93
CA GLY A 527 -36.58 1.62 7.97
C GLY A 527 -36.07 0.19 8.10
N LEU A 528 -34.80 -0.05 7.73
CA LEU A 528 -34.14 -1.32 7.94
C LEU A 528 -33.49 -1.39 9.33
N GLU A 529 -33.30 -2.60 9.84
CA GLU A 529 -32.70 -2.88 11.14
C GLU A 529 -31.27 -3.43 10.98
N MET A 530 -30.35 -2.96 11.80
CA MET A 530 -28.98 -3.50 11.90
C MET A 530 -28.95 -4.54 13.02
N LEU A 531 -28.34 -5.70 12.76
CA LEU A 531 -28.30 -6.80 13.71
C LEU A 531 -27.48 -6.48 14.97
N VAL A 532 -26.30 -5.88 14.79
CA VAL A 532 -25.43 -5.45 15.89
C VAL A 532 -25.82 -4.03 16.31
N PRO A 533 -26.00 -3.75 17.61
CA PRO A 533 -26.23 -2.39 18.09
C PRO A 533 -25.11 -1.43 17.64
N GLU A 534 -25.47 -0.22 17.22
CA GLU A 534 -24.57 0.75 16.59
C GLU A 534 -23.29 1.02 17.42
N ALA A 535 -23.43 1.08 18.75
CA ALA A 535 -22.31 1.31 19.68
C ALA A 535 -21.26 0.17 19.70
N HIS A 536 -21.58 -1.01 19.16
CA HIS A 536 -20.70 -2.19 19.16
C HIS A 536 -20.28 -2.62 17.75
N GLN A 537 -20.66 -1.85 16.71
CA GLN A 537 -20.26 -2.12 15.35
C GLN A 537 -18.80 -1.73 15.12
N SER A 538 -18.12 -2.52 14.29
CA SER A 538 -16.72 -2.31 13.92
C SER A 538 -16.49 -1.15 12.94
N HIS A 539 -17.54 -0.64 12.29
CA HIS A 539 -17.51 0.25 11.12
C HIS A 539 -16.84 -0.36 9.87
N LEU A 540 -16.62 -1.68 9.85
CA LEU A 540 -16.01 -2.40 8.72
C LEU A 540 -17.05 -3.20 7.94
N ILE A 541 -18.00 -3.81 8.66
CA ILE A 541 -19.05 -4.67 8.11
C ILE A 541 -20.34 -4.41 8.91
N THR A 542 -21.46 -4.31 8.20
CA THR A 542 -22.78 -4.17 8.80
C THR A 542 -23.67 -5.33 8.35
N ALA A 543 -24.16 -6.13 9.29
CA ALA A 543 -25.24 -7.10 9.06
C ALA A 543 -26.59 -6.40 9.17
N ILE A 544 -27.38 -6.44 8.11
CA ILE A 544 -28.69 -5.81 8.00
C ILE A 544 -29.74 -6.91 7.98
N VAL A 545 -30.78 -6.78 8.83
CA VAL A 545 -31.90 -7.73 8.87
C VAL A 545 -32.70 -7.62 7.57
N GLU A 546 -33.02 -8.75 6.97
CA GLU A 546 -33.81 -8.78 5.75
C GLU A 546 -35.25 -8.30 5.99
N PRO A 547 -35.83 -7.51 5.07
CA PRO A 547 -37.22 -7.10 5.19
C PRO A 547 -38.17 -8.29 5.22
N SER A 548 -39.18 -8.23 6.09
CA SER A 548 -40.19 -9.29 6.22
C SER A 548 -41.22 -9.31 5.08
N THR A 549 -41.09 -8.43 4.06
CA THR A 549 -42.04 -8.37 2.95
C THR A 549 -41.91 -9.59 2.03
N PRO A 550 -43.01 -10.25 1.62
CA PRO A 550 -42.94 -11.40 0.73
C PRO A 550 -42.30 -11.14 -0.63
N SER A 551 -42.24 -9.88 -1.07
CA SER A 551 -41.62 -9.46 -2.34
C SER A 551 -40.09 -9.32 -2.23
N TYR A 552 -39.50 -9.40 -1.04
CA TYR A 552 -38.06 -9.31 -0.87
C TYR A 552 -37.35 -10.58 -1.35
N SER A 553 -36.28 -10.40 -2.08
CA SER A 553 -35.34 -11.47 -2.48
C SER A 553 -33.90 -10.93 -2.44
N PHE A 554 -33.04 -11.57 -1.66
CA PHE A 554 -31.63 -11.26 -1.64
C PHE A 554 -31.00 -11.39 -3.04
N ASP A 555 -31.35 -12.45 -3.78
CA ASP A 555 -30.81 -12.68 -5.12
C ASP A 555 -31.17 -11.55 -6.09
N ALA A 556 -32.41 -11.04 -6.02
CA ALA A 556 -32.83 -9.91 -6.84
C ALA A 556 -32.09 -8.61 -6.47
N LEU A 557 -31.85 -8.36 -5.17
CA LEU A 557 -31.03 -7.24 -4.70
C LEU A 557 -29.59 -7.39 -5.17
N HIS A 558 -29.01 -8.61 -5.03
CA HIS A 558 -27.66 -8.91 -5.48
C HIS A 558 -27.51 -8.68 -6.98
N ASP A 559 -28.44 -9.17 -7.82
CA ASP A 559 -28.40 -9.00 -9.25
C ASP A 559 -28.52 -7.54 -9.68
N LEU A 560 -29.35 -6.75 -8.97
CA LEU A 560 -29.43 -5.31 -9.20
C LEU A 560 -28.13 -4.61 -8.81
N ALA A 561 -27.53 -4.95 -7.67
CA ALA A 561 -26.23 -4.43 -7.24
C ALA A 561 -25.13 -4.75 -8.27
N ARG A 562 -25.07 -5.97 -8.78
CA ARG A 562 -24.14 -6.41 -9.82
C ARG A 562 -24.26 -5.59 -11.11
N LYS A 563 -25.47 -5.27 -11.57
CA LYS A 563 -25.71 -4.38 -12.72
C LYS A 563 -25.11 -2.98 -12.52
N HIS A 564 -25.00 -2.56 -11.25
CA HIS A 564 -24.40 -1.28 -10.86
C HIS A 564 -22.95 -1.39 -10.39
N GLN A 565 -22.26 -2.52 -10.69
CA GLN A 565 -20.85 -2.80 -10.35
C GLN A 565 -20.58 -2.93 -8.84
N PHE A 566 -21.55 -3.42 -8.09
CA PHE A 566 -21.40 -3.76 -6.67
C PHE A 566 -21.60 -5.24 -6.43
N THR A 567 -20.77 -5.84 -5.57
CA THR A 567 -20.95 -7.21 -5.09
C THR A 567 -21.27 -7.19 -3.60
N ILE A 568 -22.38 -7.81 -3.21
CA ILE A 568 -22.83 -7.95 -1.81
C ILE A 568 -22.93 -9.42 -1.44
N TYR A 569 -22.91 -9.74 -0.14
CA TYR A 569 -23.02 -11.12 0.33
C TYR A 569 -24.25 -11.35 1.22
N PRO A 570 -24.84 -12.56 1.19
CA PRO A 570 -25.88 -12.97 2.13
C PRO A 570 -25.32 -13.07 3.55
N GLY A 571 -26.17 -13.08 4.53
CA GLY A 571 -25.84 -13.44 5.92
C GLY A 571 -25.39 -14.90 6.04
N LYS A 572 -24.85 -15.26 7.19
CA LYS A 572 -24.37 -16.63 7.50
C LYS A 572 -24.86 -17.13 8.85
N LEU A 573 -25.81 -16.43 9.46
CA LEU A 573 -26.39 -16.83 10.74
C LEU A 573 -27.52 -17.84 10.51
N SER A 574 -27.62 -18.79 11.42
CA SER A 574 -28.71 -19.78 11.42
C SER A 574 -30.01 -19.28 12.05
N ASP A 575 -29.91 -18.24 12.88
CA ASP A 575 -30.96 -17.71 13.73
C ASP A 575 -31.50 -16.35 13.26
N ALA A 576 -30.93 -15.74 12.23
CA ALA A 576 -31.37 -14.48 11.67
C ALA A 576 -31.14 -14.40 10.15
N ASN A 577 -32.19 -14.04 9.40
CA ASN A 577 -32.06 -13.75 7.97
C ASN A 577 -31.47 -12.34 7.80
N THR A 578 -30.26 -12.28 7.28
CA THR A 578 -29.51 -11.02 7.11
C THR A 578 -28.77 -11.00 5.78
N PHE A 579 -28.45 -9.81 5.31
CA PHE A 579 -27.41 -9.61 4.31
C PHE A 579 -26.32 -8.69 4.86
N ARG A 580 -25.12 -8.75 4.26
CA ARG A 580 -23.95 -8.04 4.78
C ARG A 580 -23.43 -7.05 3.76
N ILE A 581 -23.14 -5.85 4.24
CA ILE A 581 -22.46 -4.81 3.51
C ILE A 581 -21.15 -4.51 4.22
N ALA A 582 -20.04 -4.77 3.53
CA ALA A 582 -18.71 -4.40 3.99
C ALA A 582 -18.25 -3.14 3.27
N ASN A 583 -17.52 -2.29 3.97
CA ASN A 583 -16.94 -1.07 3.42
C ASN A 583 -15.41 -1.09 3.50
N ILE A 584 -14.83 -2.30 3.59
CA ILE A 584 -13.37 -2.52 3.57
C ILE A 584 -12.83 -2.47 2.13
N GLY A 585 -11.58 -2.06 1.98
CA GLY A 585 -10.94 -1.93 0.68
C GLY A 585 -10.84 -0.49 0.19
N ASP A 586 -10.39 -0.30 -1.04
CA ASP A 586 -10.36 1.02 -1.68
C ASP A 586 -11.79 1.44 -2.09
N ILE A 587 -12.61 1.80 -1.09
CA ILE A 587 -14.00 2.27 -1.26
C ILE A 587 -14.09 3.69 -0.72
N LYS A 588 -14.74 4.58 -1.50
CA LYS A 588 -14.95 5.97 -1.13
C LYS A 588 -16.39 6.20 -0.66
N PRO A 589 -16.66 7.20 0.21
CA PRO A 589 -18.02 7.53 0.65
C PRO A 589 -19.00 7.78 -0.51
N ALA A 590 -18.54 8.38 -1.62
CA ALA A 590 -19.36 8.58 -2.81
C ALA A 590 -19.82 7.25 -3.47
N GLU A 591 -18.99 6.21 -3.44
CA GLU A 591 -19.36 4.87 -3.93
C GLU A 591 -20.37 4.21 -3.00
N MET A 592 -20.19 4.33 -1.68
CA MET A 592 -21.17 3.84 -0.70
C MET A 592 -22.52 4.55 -0.86
N LYS A 593 -22.52 5.86 -1.02
CA LYS A 593 -23.73 6.64 -1.31
C LYS A 593 -24.43 6.18 -2.59
N ARG A 594 -23.66 5.88 -3.65
CA ARG A 594 -24.21 5.32 -4.90
C ARG A 594 -24.87 3.96 -4.66
N PHE A 595 -24.23 3.07 -3.88
CA PHE A 595 -24.82 1.79 -3.49
C PHE A 595 -26.10 1.97 -2.69
N CYS A 596 -26.14 2.90 -1.71
CA CYS A 596 -27.34 3.21 -0.94
C CYS A 596 -28.51 3.62 -1.84
N GLY A 597 -28.24 4.37 -2.93
CA GLY A 597 -29.24 4.68 -3.95
C GLY A 597 -29.78 3.45 -4.70
N VAL A 598 -28.92 2.45 -4.95
CA VAL A 598 -29.34 1.15 -5.53
C VAL A 598 -30.24 0.39 -4.56
N LEU A 599 -29.87 0.34 -3.29
CA LEU A 599 -30.67 -0.29 -2.22
C LEU A 599 -32.05 0.38 -2.08
N GLU A 600 -32.09 1.71 -2.06
CA GLU A 600 -33.33 2.50 -2.01
C GLU A 600 -34.24 2.19 -3.20
N LYS A 601 -33.67 2.19 -4.43
CA LYS A 601 -34.41 1.85 -5.66
C LYS A 601 -35.00 0.45 -5.60
N TYR A 602 -34.23 -0.54 -5.12
CA TYR A 602 -34.72 -1.91 -4.96
C TYR A 602 -35.90 -1.98 -3.99
N LEU A 603 -35.76 -1.41 -2.80
CA LEU A 603 -36.81 -1.44 -1.77
C LEU A 603 -38.10 -0.72 -2.19
N HIS A 604 -37.98 0.37 -2.97
CA HIS A 604 -39.18 1.01 -3.55
C HIS A 604 -39.84 0.15 -4.62
N SER A 605 -39.10 -0.67 -5.35
CA SER A 605 -39.69 -1.54 -6.39
C SER A 605 -40.46 -2.76 -5.85
N ILE A 606 -40.24 -3.11 -4.57
CA ILE A 606 -40.89 -4.26 -3.89
C ILE A 606 -41.98 -3.86 -2.90
N ARG A 607 -42.15 -2.57 -2.62
CA ARG A 607 -43.27 -2.00 -1.88
C ARG A 607 -44.48 -1.81 -2.79
#